data_bafd5a3dc0e112c12151616b1fdda853
#
_entry.id   bafd5a3dc0e112c12151616b1fdda853
#
_cell.length_a   1.000
_cell.length_b   1.000
_cell.length_c   1.000
_cell.angle_alpha   90.00
_cell.angle_beta   90.00
_cell.angle_gamma   90.00
#
_symmetry.space_group_name_H-M   'P 1'
#
loop_
_entity.id
_entity.type
_entity.pdbx_description
1 polymer ?
#
loop_
_entity_poly.entity_id
_entity_poly.type
_entity_poly.pdbx_seq_one_letter_code
_entity_poly.pdbx_strand_id
1 'polypeptide(L)'
;MRLTLNYKLTGTFRKMFNKTLLFVLSLSFFSFISTNSIDSKKISVEDRPNFIFYLADDQDKLDYGTYGNPNVDTKAVDKLASEGIKFNNFYTGQAICAPTRSQIFTGKYPVKNGCFVNHIGVKPNTETIISYLENEGYEVVLAGKSHVKPNSVFKWSKFLDLIKIGNSKPRYLPISKIDNYLSKIDKPFCLIIASTFPHGPYPDSNDYNNQDIFKLPYTGNKVPKYKTGYYQNIREDNSQIDDILNIVDKHNLKNNSLFVYAADHGISGKWGLSEQGLKAPFV
;
A
#
# COMPACT_ATOMS: atom_id res chain seq x y z
N MET A 1 30.80 -48.23 -68.05
CA MET A 1 30.28 -49.27 -67.21
C MET A 1 30.09 -48.76 -65.77
N ARG A 2 28.86 -48.36 -65.43
CA ARG A 2 28.52 -47.83 -64.12
C ARG A 2 27.90 -48.95 -63.27
N LEU A 3 28.58 -49.37 -62.22
CA LEU A 3 28.03 -50.26 -61.21
C LEU A 3 27.25 -49.44 -60.15
N THR A 4 25.95 -49.60 -60.14
CA THR A 4 25.06 -49.10 -59.08
C THR A 4 24.87 -50.23 -58.09
N LEU A 5 25.47 -50.12 -56.90
CA LEU A 5 25.17 -50.99 -55.75
C LEU A 5 23.87 -50.45 -55.04
N ASN A 6 22.78 -51.20 -55.18
CA ASN A 6 21.58 -51.03 -54.41
C ASN A 6 21.64 -51.86 -53.12
N TYR A 7 21.88 -51.19 -51.99
CA TYR A 7 21.68 -51.82 -50.67
C TYR A 7 20.26 -51.60 -50.18
N LYS A 8 19.42 -52.61 -50.20
CA LYS A 8 18.15 -52.64 -49.47
C LYS A 8 18.41 -52.92 -48.00
N LEU A 9 18.40 -51.93 -47.13
CA LEU A 9 18.39 -52.16 -45.70
C LEU A 9 17.03 -52.74 -45.29
N THR A 10 17.09 -53.96 -44.67
CA THR A 10 15.89 -54.62 -44.18
C THR A 10 15.20 -53.83 -43.10
N GLY A 11 13.86 -53.89 -43.09
CA GLY A 11 13.01 -53.04 -42.25
C GLY A 11 13.28 -53.09 -40.73
N THR A 12 13.97 -54.14 -40.27
CA THR A 12 14.36 -54.33 -38.86
C THR A 12 15.49 -53.39 -38.43
N PHE A 13 16.48 -53.13 -39.30
CA PHE A 13 17.57 -52.20 -39.02
C PHE A 13 17.12 -50.75 -38.96
N ARG A 14 16.15 -50.37 -39.80
CA ARG A 14 15.56 -49.02 -39.81
C ARG A 14 14.74 -48.71 -38.54
N LYS A 15 14.06 -49.72 -37.98
CA LYS A 15 13.33 -49.59 -36.69
C LYS A 15 14.27 -49.49 -35.50
N MET A 16 15.38 -50.18 -35.49
CA MET A 16 16.40 -50.10 -34.42
C MET A 16 17.10 -48.73 -34.44
N PHE A 17 17.49 -48.23 -35.63
CA PHE A 17 18.20 -46.97 -35.75
C PHE A 17 17.31 -45.79 -35.32
N ASN A 18 16.02 -45.81 -35.66
CA ASN A 18 15.08 -44.78 -35.23
C ASN A 18 14.77 -44.81 -33.73
N LYS A 19 14.76 -46.00 -33.09
CA LYS A 19 14.56 -46.09 -31.64
C LYS A 19 15.79 -45.64 -30.86
N THR A 20 17.00 -45.93 -31.33
CA THR A 20 18.25 -45.50 -30.69
C THR A 20 18.46 -44.01 -30.86
N LEU A 21 18.10 -43.40 -32.03
CA LEU A 21 18.19 -41.97 -32.27
C LEU A 21 17.17 -41.19 -31.43
N LEU A 22 15.95 -41.71 -31.26
CA LEU A 22 14.92 -41.10 -30.38
C LEU A 22 15.33 -41.20 -28.89
N PHE A 23 16.00 -42.28 -28.48
CA PHE A 23 16.46 -42.42 -27.10
C PHE A 23 17.66 -41.51 -26.79
N VAL A 24 18.59 -41.33 -27.74
CA VAL A 24 19.71 -40.37 -27.59
C VAL A 24 19.22 -38.92 -27.61
N LEU A 25 18.23 -38.59 -28.45
CA LEU A 25 17.62 -37.27 -28.47
C LEU A 25 16.81 -36.97 -27.19
N SER A 26 16.18 -37.98 -26.57
CA SER A 26 15.46 -37.77 -25.29
C SER A 26 16.44 -37.63 -24.11
N LEU A 27 17.57 -38.30 -24.12
CA LEU A 27 18.61 -38.12 -23.09
C LEU A 27 19.33 -36.77 -23.21
N SER A 28 19.54 -36.26 -24.43
CA SER A 28 20.14 -34.93 -24.62
C SER A 28 19.19 -33.78 -24.25
N PHE A 29 17.85 -33.96 -24.31
CA PHE A 29 16.89 -32.98 -23.84
C PHE A 29 16.77 -32.91 -22.31
N PHE A 30 17.05 -34.02 -21.60
CA PHE A 30 17.08 -34.07 -20.15
C PHE A 30 18.34 -33.48 -19.51
N SER A 31 19.45 -33.40 -20.28
CA SER A 31 20.72 -32.84 -19.78
C SER A 31 20.81 -31.33 -19.87
N PHE A 32 19.82 -30.63 -20.44
CA PHE A 32 19.76 -29.16 -20.52
C PHE A 32 18.79 -28.51 -19.53
N ILE A 33 18.16 -29.27 -18.62
CA ILE A 33 17.63 -28.70 -17.42
C ILE A 33 18.80 -28.53 -16.45
N SER A 34 19.68 -27.59 -16.76
CA SER A 34 20.53 -26.98 -15.77
C SER A 34 19.57 -26.39 -14.73
N THR A 35 19.40 -27.08 -13.62
CA THR A 35 18.87 -26.47 -12.41
C THR A 35 19.86 -25.37 -12.05
N ASN A 36 19.67 -24.18 -12.61
CA ASN A 36 20.10 -23.02 -11.93
C ASN A 36 19.31 -23.07 -10.60
N SER A 37 19.89 -23.71 -9.61
CA SER A 37 19.55 -23.42 -8.24
C SER A 37 19.68 -21.90 -8.17
N ILE A 38 18.55 -21.20 -8.15
CA ILE A 38 18.53 -19.81 -7.70
C ILE A 38 19.08 -19.95 -6.29
N ASP A 39 20.40 -19.73 -6.18
CA ASP A 39 21.03 -19.56 -4.89
C ASP A 39 20.28 -18.38 -4.27
N SER A 40 19.30 -18.70 -3.43
CA SER A 40 18.57 -17.69 -2.68
C SER A 40 19.60 -17.10 -1.71
N LYS A 41 20.36 -16.13 -2.23
CA LYS A 41 21.30 -15.35 -1.42
C LYS A 41 20.45 -14.87 -0.23
N LYS A 42 20.69 -15.45 0.92
CA LYS A 42 19.97 -15.12 2.14
C LYS A 42 20.26 -13.63 2.36
N ILE A 43 19.25 -12.79 2.08
CA ILE A 43 19.37 -11.34 2.24
C ILE A 43 19.77 -11.13 3.70
N SER A 44 20.86 -10.41 3.94
CA SER A 44 21.27 -10.09 5.30
C SER A 44 20.21 -9.21 5.95
N VAL A 45 20.12 -9.20 7.26
CA VAL A 45 19.13 -8.36 7.97
C VAL A 45 19.32 -6.89 7.61
N GLU A 46 20.56 -6.48 7.35
CA GLU A 46 20.94 -5.10 6.97
C GLU A 46 20.48 -4.73 5.54
N ASP A 47 20.32 -5.72 4.65
CA ASP A 47 19.89 -5.50 3.26
C ASP A 47 18.35 -5.53 3.09
N ARG A 48 17.59 -5.75 4.17
CA ARG A 48 16.12 -5.81 4.10
C ARG A 48 15.53 -4.41 3.97
N PRO A 49 14.60 -4.17 3.03
CA PRO A 49 13.99 -2.86 2.88
C PRO A 49 13.09 -2.52 4.08
N ASN A 50 13.06 -1.26 4.45
CA ASN A 50 12.06 -0.75 5.37
C ASN A 50 10.73 -0.51 4.65
N PHE A 51 9.64 -0.50 5.40
CA PHE A 51 8.31 -0.15 4.90
C PHE A 51 7.80 1.09 5.64
N ILE A 52 7.40 2.10 4.89
CA ILE A 52 6.72 3.28 5.41
C ILE A 52 5.38 3.38 4.73
N PHE A 53 4.31 3.20 5.47
CA PHE A 53 2.96 3.17 4.95
C PHE A 53 2.15 4.33 5.53
N TYR A 54 1.89 5.35 4.71
CA TYR A 54 1.05 6.48 5.09
C TYR A 54 -0.41 6.20 4.71
N LEU A 55 -1.31 6.30 5.68
CA LEU A 55 -2.74 6.03 5.52
C LEU A 55 -3.56 7.26 5.91
N ALA A 56 -4.10 7.97 4.92
CA ALA A 56 -5.05 9.05 5.11
C ALA A 56 -6.44 8.54 5.50
N ASP A 57 -7.28 9.41 6.06
CA ASP A 57 -8.60 9.08 6.62
C ASP A 57 -9.70 9.85 5.88
N ASP A 58 -10.63 9.15 5.23
CA ASP A 58 -11.75 9.74 4.48
C ASP A 58 -11.33 10.57 3.24
N GLN A 59 -10.33 10.15 2.48
CA GLN A 59 -9.81 10.92 1.35
C GLN A 59 -10.39 10.46 0.01
N ASP A 60 -11.11 11.35 -0.66
CA ASP A 60 -11.58 11.13 -2.03
C ASP A 60 -10.39 11.08 -3.01
N LYS A 61 -10.31 10.03 -3.83
CA LYS A 61 -9.23 9.84 -4.79
C LYS A 61 -9.10 11.02 -5.77
N LEU A 62 -10.21 11.56 -6.24
CA LEU A 62 -10.24 12.62 -7.26
C LEU A 62 -9.91 14.01 -6.69
N ASP A 63 -9.65 14.14 -5.40
CA ASP A 63 -9.23 15.38 -4.76
C ASP A 63 -7.70 15.49 -4.61
N TYR A 64 -6.94 14.89 -5.56
CA TYR A 64 -5.49 15.03 -5.68
C TYR A 64 -5.07 15.55 -7.04
N GLY A 65 -4.02 16.36 -7.09
CA GLY A 65 -3.41 16.85 -8.32
C GLY A 65 -3.03 15.72 -9.26
N THR A 66 -2.35 14.69 -8.77
CA THR A 66 -1.96 13.51 -9.55
C THR A 66 -3.14 12.71 -10.11
N TYR A 67 -4.35 12.86 -9.54
CA TYR A 67 -5.58 12.23 -10.03
C TYR A 67 -6.51 13.21 -10.76
N GLY A 68 -6.05 14.44 -11.04
CA GLY A 68 -6.68 15.39 -11.93
C GLY A 68 -7.36 16.60 -11.28
N ASN A 69 -7.20 16.81 -9.97
CA ASN A 69 -7.70 18.02 -9.31
C ASN A 69 -6.62 19.10 -9.22
N PRO A 70 -6.72 20.21 -9.97
CA PRO A 70 -5.72 21.26 -9.96
C PRO A 70 -5.85 22.25 -8.79
N ASN A 71 -6.92 22.15 -8.00
CA ASN A 71 -7.34 23.21 -7.07
C ASN A 71 -6.92 22.96 -5.62
N VAL A 72 -6.38 21.77 -5.32
CA VAL A 72 -5.94 21.39 -3.97
C VAL A 72 -4.44 21.24 -3.93
N ASP A 73 -3.80 21.76 -2.90
CA ASP A 73 -2.36 21.57 -2.71
C ASP A 73 -2.07 20.16 -2.16
N THR A 74 -1.64 19.27 -3.07
CA THR A 74 -1.27 17.88 -2.79
C THR A 74 0.14 17.56 -3.28
N LYS A 75 1.03 18.56 -3.32
CA LYS A 75 2.38 18.47 -3.91
C LYS A 75 3.22 17.30 -3.39
N ALA A 76 3.11 16.96 -2.10
CA ALA A 76 3.88 15.86 -1.53
C ALA A 76 3.45 14.51 -2.12
N VAL A 77 2.14 14.26 -2.23
CA VAL A 77 1.61 13.04 -2.87
C VAL A 77 1.84 13.04 -4.37
N ASP A 78 1.71 14.21 -5.01
CA ASP A 78 1.97 14.36 -6.46
C ASP A 78 3.44 14.09 -6.80
N LYS A 79 4.37 14.49 -5.92
CA LYS A 79 5.80 14.17 -6.03
C LYS A 79 6.02 12.65 -5.90
N LEU A 80 5.46 12.00 -4.88
CA LEU A 80 5.53 10.54 -4.75
C LEU A 80 5.02 9.84 -6.01
N ALA A 81 3.90 10.28 -6.56
CA ALA A 81 3.31 9.71 -7.77
C ALA A 81 4.20 9.92 -9.01
N SER A 82 4.95 11.01 -9.09
CA SER A 82 5.87 11.29 -10.20
C SER A 82 7.18 10.51 -10.11
N GLU A 83 7.61 10.17 -8.90
CA GLU A 83 8.85 9.42 -8.64
C GLU A 83 8.61 7.89 -8.53
N GLY A 84 7.36 7.45 -8.42
CA GLY A 84 6.99 6.07 -8.14
C GLY A 84 5.92 5.51 -9.07
N ILE A 85 5.05 4.67 -8.51
CA ILE A 85 3.96 4.02 -9.22
C ILE A 85 2.61 4.50 -8.67
N LYS A 86 1.79 5.04 -9.54
CA LYS A 86 0.42 5.46 -9.23
C LYS A 86 -0.59 4.42 -9.73
N PHE A 87 -1.47 3.97 -8.85
CA PHE A 87 -2.55 3.04 -9.21
C PHE A 87 -3.83 3.79 -9.55
N ASN A 88 -4.32 3.61 -10.77
CA ASN A 88 -5.57 4.22 -11.21
C ASN A 88 -6.81 3.48 -10.71
N ASN A 89 -6.69 2.21 -10.36
CA ASN A 89 -7.79 1.34 -9.95
C ASN A 89 -7.43 0.55 -8.70
N PHE A 90 -7.33 1.26 -7.57
CA PHE A 90 -7.20 0.65 -6.25
C PHE A 90 -8.53 0.75 -5.51
N TYR A 91 -9.03 -0.38 -5.00
CA TYR A 91 -10.33 -0.47 -4.34
C TYR A 91 -10.19 -1.08 -2.95
N THR A 92 -10.85 -0.46 -1.98
CA THR A 92 -11.08 -1.06 -0.66
C THR A 92 -12.27 -1.99 -0.70
N GLY A 93 -12.32 -2.96 0.21
CA GLY A 93 -13.45 -3.91 0.28
C GLY A 93 -14.71 -3.35 0.93
N GLN A 94 -14.60 -2.19 1.60
CA GLN A 94 -15.72 -1.52 2.24
C GLN A 94 -15.40 -0.05 2.53
N ALA A 95 -16.30 0.87 2.17
CA ALA A 95 -16.07 2.30 2.32
C ALA A 95 -16.36 2.79 3.75
N ILE A 96 -15.61 2.27 4.74
CA ILE A 96 -15.73 2.66 6.14
C ILE A 96 -14.46 2.32 6.94
N CYS A 97 -14.04 3.21 7.83
CA CYS A 97 -12.71 3.24 8.46
C CYS A 97 -12.27 1.91 9.10
N ALA A 98 -12.97 1.41 10.16
CA ALA A 98 -12.52 0.22 10.88
C ALA A 98 -12.50 -1.04 9.99
N PRO A 99 -13.50 -1.34 9.17
CA PRO A 99 -13.46 -2.43 8.20
C PRO A 99 -12.29 -2.35 7.24
N THR A 100 -12.07 -1.20 6.60
CA THR A 100 -10.96 -1.04 5.66
C THR A 100 -9.59 -1.20 6.35
N ARG A 101 -9.39 -0.53 7.49
CA ARG A 101 -8.15 -0.63 8.25
C ARG A 101 -7.90 -2.06 8.71
N SER A 102 -8.95 -2.77 9.14
CA SER A 102 -8.85 -4.19 9.49
C SER A 102 -8.47 -5.05 8.26
N GLN A 103 -9.00 -4.74 7.09
CA GLN A 103 -8.63 -5.42 5.84
C GLN A 103 -7.15 -5.19 5.51
N ILE A 104 -6.67 -3.95 5.57
CA ILE A 104 -5.28 -3.59 5.29
C ILE A 104 -4.34 -4.36 6.22
N PHE A 105 -4.64 -4.37 7.53
CA PHE A 105 -3.74 -4.97 8.52
C PHE A 105 -3.85 -6.49 8.64
N THR A 106 -4.90 -7.12 8.12
CA THR A 106 -5.09 -8.58 8.17
C THR A 106 -4.96 -9.27 6.82
N GLY A 107 -4.97 -8.51 5.71
CA GLY A 107 -5.03 -9.07 4.35
C GLY A 107 -6.33 -9.82 4.06
N LYS A 108 -7.36 -9.69 4.91
CA LYS A 108 -8.64 -10.42 4.79
C LYS A 108 -9.81 -9.45 4.64
N TYR A 109 -10.71 -9.75 3.70
CA TYR A 109 -11.94 -8.96 3.57
C TYR A 109 -12.71 -8.86 4.90
N PRO A 110 -13.40 -7.73 5.17
CA PRO A 110 -14.11 -7.48 6.43
C PRO A 110 -15.07 -8.59 6.85
N VAL A 111 -15.80 -9.19 5.89
CA VAL A 111 -16.69 -10.33 6.17
C VAL A 111 -15.93 -11.59 6.62
N LYS A 112 -14.68 -11.76 6.19
CA LYS A 112 -13.84 -12.90 6.58
C LYS A 112 -13.15 -12.67 7.93
N ASN A 113 -12.62 -11.46 8.16
CA ASN A 113 -11.95 -11.14 9.42
C ASN A 113 -12.92 -10.82 10.56
N GLY A 114 -14.21 -10.54 10.27
CA GLY A 114 -15.27 -10.26 11.24
C GLY A 114 -15.56 -8.79 11.49
N CYS A 115 -14.70 -7.86 11.04
CA CYS A 115 -14.88 -6.42 11.20
C CYS A 115 -15.65 -5.83 9.99
N PHE A 116 -16.91 -6.21 9.80
CA PHE A 116 -17.76 -5.76 8.69
C PHE A 116 -18.69 -4.59 9.05
N VAL A 117 -18.67 -4.15 10.30
CA VAL A 117 -19.36 -2.95 10.79
C VAL A 117 -18.35 -2.05 11.48
N ASN A 118 -18.54 -0.73 11.39
CA ASN A 118 -17.64 0.21 12.04
C ASN A 118 -17.62 0.00 13.57
N HIS A 119 -16.44 0.15 14.17
CA HIS A 119 -16.21 -0.01 15.61
C HIS A 119 -16.34 -1.42 16.20
N ILE A 120 -16.59 -2.46 15.39
CA ILE A 120 -16.44 -3.84 15.86
C ILE A 120 -15.01 -4.35 15.65
N GLY A 121 -14.63 -5.43 16.35
CA GLY A 121 -13.32 -6.04 16.24
C GLY A 121 -13.27 -7.14 15.20
N VAL A 122 -12.05 -7.52 14.84
CA VAL A 122 -11.81 -8.76 14.08
C VAL A 122 -11.97 -9.98 15.00
N LYS A 123 -12.11 -11.16 14.40
CA LYS A 123 -12.15 -12.43 15.13
C LYS A 123 -10.87 -12.61 15.97
N PRO A 124 -10.97 -13.21 17.17
CA PRO A 124 -9.79 -13.61 17.93
C PRO A 124 -8.84 -14.47 17.10
N ASN A 125 -7.55 -14.40 17.38
CA ASN A 125 -6.48 -15.15 16.69
C ASN A 125 -6.37 -14.88 15.18
N THR A 126 -6.90 -13.75 14.70
CA THR A 126 -6.66 -13.33 13.31
C THR A 126 -5.20 -12.90 13.17
N GLU A 127 -4.50 -13.52 12.23
CA GLU A 127 -3.14 -13.11 11.86
C GLU A 127 -3.14 -11.74 11.19
N THR A 128 -2.10 -10.98 11.43
CA THR A 128 -1.95 -9.61 10.95
C THR A 128 -0.59 -9.39 10.28
N ILE A 129 -0.46 -8.33 9.49
CA ILE A 129 0.84 -7.92 8.96
C ILE A 129 1.86 -7.69 10.08
N ILE A 130 1.42 -7.32 11.28
CA ILE A 130 2.26 -7.14 12.45
C ILE A 130 2.96 -8.45 12.79
N SER A 131 2.17 -9.52 13.01
CA SER A 131 2.72 -10.83 13.39
C SER A 131 3.62 -11.42 12.30
N TYR A 132 3.27 -11.25 11.02
CA TYR A 132 4.11 -11.72 9.90
C TYR A 132 5.46 -11.00 9.86
N LEU A 133 5.46 -9.67 9.97
CA LEU A 133 6.69 -8.89 9.90
C LEU A 133 7.55 -9.04 11.15
N GLU A 134 6.95 -9.13 12.36
CA GLU A 134 7.70 -9.41 13.60
C GLU A 134 8.39 -10.77 13.56
N ASN A 135 7.74 -11.80 13.00
CA ASN A 135 8.36 -13.12 12.79
C ASN A 135 9.56 -13.07 11.83
N GLU A 136 9.59 -12.09 10.95
CA GLU A 136 10.73 -11.81 10.05
C GLU A 136 11.75 -10.83 10.65
N GLY A 137 11.60 -10.45 11.92
CA GLY A 137 12.54 -9.59 12.64
C GLY A 137 12.36 -8.08 12.42
N TYR A 138 11.24 -7.66 11.85
CA TYR A 138 10.90 -6.24 11.73
C TYR A 138 10.33 -5.69 13.05
N GLU A 139 10.60 -4.42 13.31
CA GLU A 139 9.82 -3.66 14.28
C GLU A 139 8.62 -3.02 13.61
N VAL A 140 7.40 -3.30 14.09
CA VAL A 140 6.16 -2.79 13.49
C VAL A 140 5.57 -1.69 14.35
N VAL A 141 5.66 -0.47 13.87
CA VAL A 141 5.28 0.74 14.62
C VAL A 141 4.05 1.37 14.01
N LEU A 142 3.09 1.74 14.86
CA LEU A 142 1.96 2.58 14.46
C LEU A 142 2.13 3.98 15.01
N ALA A 143 2.09 4.99 14.16
CA ALA A 143 2.00 6.40 14.52
C ALA A 143 0.63 6.95 14.11
N GLY A 144 -0.17 7.40 15.07
CA GLY A 144 -1.45 8.01 14.79
C GLY A 144 -2.69 7.13 15.02
N LYS A 145 -3.65 7.13 14.11
CA LYS A 145 -4.97 6.50 14.27
C LYS A 145 -4.94 4.99 14.08
N SER A 146 -5.19 4.21 15.13
CA SER A 146 -5.36 2.75 15.03
C SER A 146 -6.71 2.36 14.43
N HIS A 147 -7.78 2.61 15.13
CA HIS A 147 -9.19 2.30 14.79
C HIS A 147 -9.47 0.83 14.47
N VAL A 148 -8.67 -0.09 14.96
CA VAL A 148 -8.86 -1.55 14.86
C VAL A 148 -8.89 -2.20 16.24
N LYS A 149 -9.57 -3.32 16.35
CA LYS A 149 -9.78 -4.09 17.60
C LYS A 149 -9.73 -5.60 17.31
N PRO A 150 -9.48 -6.45 18.31
CA PRO A 150 -9.04 -6.11 19.69
C PRO A 150 -7.52 -5.86 19.73
N ASN A 151 -7.04 -5.19 20.78
CA ASN A 151 -5.61 -4.96 20.98
C ASN A 151 -4.81 -6.28 21.14
N SER A 152 -5.45 -7.36 21.55
CA SER A 152 -4.84 -8.69 21.63
C SER A 152 -4.46 -9.26 20.26
N VAL A 153 -5.06 -8.78 19.17
CA VAL A 153 -4.74 -9.14 17.79
C VAL A 153 -3.77 -8.14 17.18
N PHE A 154 -3.98 -6.85 17.40
CA PHE A 154 -3.14 -5.78 16.84
C PHE A 154 -2.10 -5.33 17.89
N LYS A 155 -1.06 -6.15 18.08
CA LYS A 155 0.01 -5.92 19.07
C LYS A 155 1.16 -5.17 18.41
N TRP A 156 1.01 -3.84 18.26
CA TRP A 156 2.09 -3.01 17.74
C TRP A 156 3.34 -3.10 18.60
N SER A 157 4.53 -3.27 18.01
CA SER A 157 5.81 -3.22 18.73
C SER A 157 5.97 -1.88 19.46
N LYS A 158 5.45 -0.81 18.84
CA LYS A 158 5.42 0.53 19.41
C LYS A 158 4.21 1.30 18.89
N PHE A 159 3.65 2.17 19.74
CA PHE A 159 2.56 3.05 19.38
C PHE A 159 2.92 4.52 19.69
N LEU A 160 2.83 5.37 18.69
CA LEU A 160 3.09 6.81 18.82
C LEU A 160 1.75 7.56 18.69
N ASP A 161 1.22 7.99 19.83
CA ASP A 161 -0.08 8.67 19.90
C ASP A 161 -0.10 10.00 19.16
N LEU A 162 -1.25 10.31 18.58
CA LEU A 162 -1.58 11.63 18.03
C LEU A 162 -1.31 12.73 19.05
N ILE A 163 -0.94 13.88 18.55
CA ILE A 163 -0.73 15.07 19.39
C ILE A 163 -1.87 16.07 19.25
N LYS A 164 -1.98 16.95 20.22
CA LYS A 164 -2.89 18.08 20.27
C LYS A 164 -2.15 19.35 19.86
N ILE A 165 -2.75 20.18 19.01
CA ILE A 165 -2.26 21.52 18.70
C ILE A 165 -3.36 22.52 19.13
N GLY A 166 -2.96 23.49 19.94
CA GLY A 166 -3.89 24.48 20.49
C GLY A 166 -5.00 23.86 21.34
N ASN A 167 -6.22 24.28 21.14
CA ASN A 167 -7.41 23.79 21.86
C ASN A 167 -8.12 22.61 21.16
N SER A 168 -7.54 22.04 20.10
CA SER A 168 -8.10 20.90 19.41
C SER A 168 -8.07 19.62 20.25
N LYS A 169 -8.84 18.59 19.84
CA LYS A 169 -8.58 17.21 20.29
C LYS A 169 -7.29 16.71 19.63
N PRO A 170 -6.61 15.69 20.20
CA PRO A 170 -5.47 15.06 19.53
C PRO A 170 -5.87 14.56 18.14
N ARG A 171 -5.20 15.08 17.09
CA ARG A 171 -5.49 14.71 15.71
C ARG A 171 -4.29 14.84 14.77
N TYR A 172 -3.22 15.49 15.21
CA TYR A 172 -2.02 15.67 14.40
C TYR A 172 -1.05 14.51 14.62
N LEU A 173 -0.31 14.19 13.57
CA LEU A 173 0.73 13.18 13.67
C LEU A 173 1.85 13.65 14.63
N PRO A 174 2.45 12.73 15.38
CA PRO A 174 3.53 13.05 16.32
C PRO A 174 4.88 13.17 15.60
N ILE A 175 5.04 14.15 14.71
CA ILE A 175 6.17 14.31 13.78
C ILE A 175 7.53 14.21 14.50
N SER A 176 7.70 14.93 15.62
CA SER A 176 8.94 14.90 16.38
C SER A 176 9.22 13.54 17.05
N LYS A 177 8.18 12.77 17.41
CA LYS A 177 8.36 11.41 17.92
C LYS A 177 8.75 10.43 16.80
N ILE A 178 8.21 10.64 15.60
CA ILE A 178 8.58 9.87 14.41
C ILE A 178 10.04 10.15 14.04
N ASP A 179 10.45 11.42 14.00
CA ASP A 179 11.83 11.83 13.76
C ASP A 179 12.81 11.20 14.78
N ASN A 180 12.48 11.30 16.09
CA ASN A 180 13.29 10.68 17.13
C ASN A 180 13.28 9.14 17.08
N TYR A 181 12.22 8.51 16.59
CA TYR A 181 12.19 7.05 16.37
C TYR A 181 13.13 6.67 15.22
N LEU A 182 13.01 7.33 14.06
CA LEU A 182 13.81 7.04 12.88
C LEU A 182 15.30 7.35 13.08
N SER A 183 15.65 8.29 13.96
CA SER A 183 17.05 8.60 14.31
C SER A 183 17.76 7.52 15.13
N LYS A 184 17.02 6.57 15.71
CA LYS A 184 17.54 5.56 16.66
C LYS A 184 17.34 4.13 16.20
N ILE A 185 16.62 3.93 15.10
CA ILE A 185 16.31 2.59 14.63
C ILE A 185 17.55 1.94 14.01
N ASP A 186 17.86 0.72 14.43
CA ASP A 186 19.03 -0.06 14.03
C ASP A 186 18.68 -1.41 13.40
N LYS A 187 17.40 -1.63 13.10
CA LYS A 187 16.87 -2.87 12.52
C LYS A 187 15.80 -2.56 11.48
N PRO A 188 15.47 -3.51 10.60
CA PRO A 188 14.38 -3.33 9.64
C PRO A 188 13.06 -3.00 10.34
N PHE A 189 12.30 -2.07 9.80
CA PHE A 189 11.04 -1.62 10.38
C PHE A 189 9.92 -1.50 9.37
N CYS A 190 8.69 -1.60 9.87
CA CYS A 190 7.48 -1.20 9.19
C CYS A 190 6.81 -0.08 10.00
N LEU A 191 6.88 1.14 9.51
CA LEU A 191 6.26 2.30 10.13
C LEU A 191 4.93 2.61 9.42
N ILE A 192 3.83 2.37 10.12
CA ILE A 192 2.48 2.73 9.66
C ILE A 192 2.14 4.09 10.24
N ILE A 193 2.01 5.08 9.39
CA ILE A 193 1.65 6.46 9.73
C ILE A 193 0.20 6.66 9.36
N ALA A 194 -0.68 6.61 10.33
CA ALA A 194 -2.11 6.66 10.11
C ALA A 194 -2.68 8.03 10.53
N SER A 195 -2.85 8.88 9.56
CA SER A 195 -3.41 10.23 9.76
C SER A 195 -4.87 10.17 10.19
N THR A 196 -5.35 11.27 10.78
CA THR A 196 -6.77 11.54 10.96
C THR A 196 -7.30 12.54 9.95
N PHE A 197 -6.45 13.05 9.09
CA PHE A 197 -6.81 13.94 8.01
C PHE A 197 -7.06 13.17 6.71
N PRO A 198 -7.93 13.69 5.85
CA PRO A 198 -8.75 14.90 5.97
C PRO A 198 -10.11 14.71 6.68
N HIS A 199 -10.32 13.62 7.46
CA HIS A 199 -11.55 13.39 8.22
C HIS A 199 -11.93 14.63 9.08
N GLY A 200 -13.23 14.85 9.28
CA GLY A 200 -13.73 15.93 10.14
C GLY A 200 -13.19 15.92 11.59
N PRO A 201 -13.33 17.03 12.32
CA PRO A 201 -14.11 18.21 11.97
C PRO A 201 -13.50 19.04 10.84
N TYR A 202 -14.36 19.67 10.06
CA TYR A 202 -13.95 20.53 8.96
C TYR A 202 -13.97 21.99 9.44
N PRO A 203 -12.85 22.72 9.34
CA PRO A 203 -12.82 24.13 9.69
C PRO A 203 -13.57 24.97 8.64
N ASP A 204 -13.96 26.17 9.02
CA ASP A 204 -14.29 27.20 8.06
C ASP A 204 -13.00 27.58 7.33
N SER A 205 -12.97 27.43 6.01
CA SER A 205 -11.79 27.74 5.22
C SER A 205 -11.83 29.18 4.70
N ASN A 206 -10.72 29.90 4.89
CA ASN A 206 -10.48 31.18 4.23
C ASN A 206 -9.66 31.04 2.93
N ASP A 207 -9.08 29.86 2.71
CA ASP A 207 -8.17 29.59 1.58
C ASP A 207 -8.89 28.93 0.40
N TYR A 208 -10.05 28.32 0.65
CA TYR A 208 -10.86 27.66 -0.37
C TYR A 208 -12.30 28.18 -0.34
N ASN A 209 -12.87 28.36 -1.53
CA ASN A 209 -14.26 28.73 -1.72
C ASN A 209 -14.98 27.68 -2.59
N ASN A 210 -16.30 27.85 -2.77
CA ASN A 210 -17.09 26.88 -3.53
C ASN A 210 -16.71 26.76 -5.02
N GLN A 211 -15.98 27.72 -5.58
CA GLN A 211 -15.51 27.68 -6.97
C GLN A 211 -14.28 26.81 -7.12
N ASP A 212 -13.48 26.65 -6.04
CA ASP A 212 -12.30 25.82 -6.02
C ASP A 212 -12.64 24.32 -5.98
N ILE A 213 -13.86 23.97 -5.56
CA ILE A 213 -14.25 22.56 -5.41
C ILE A 213 -14.37 21.90 -6.77
N PHE A 214 -13.56 20.85 -6.96
CA PHE A 214 -13.57 20.04 -8.17
C PHE A 214 -14.93 19.35 -8.35
N LYS A 215 -15.58 19.62 -9.48
CA LYS A 215 -16.92 19.10 -9.80
C LYS A 215 -16.80 17.95 -10.78
N LEU A 216 -17.29 16.81 -10.38
CA LEU A 216 -17.45 15.69 -11.31
C LEU A 216 -18.65 15.93 -12.21
N PRO A 217 -18.64 15.47 -13.48
CA PRO A 217 -19.71 15.73 -14.45
C PRO A 217 -21.11 15.32 -13.98
N TYR A 218 -21.20 14.38 -13.03
CA TYR A 218 -22.46 13.81 -12.55
C TYR A 218 -22.88 14.32 -11.14
N THR A 219 -22.13 15.23 -10.51
CA THR A 219 -22.42 15.67 -9.12
C THR A 219 -23.34 16.89 -9.02
N GLY A 220 -23.76 17.45 -10.16
CA GLY A 220 -24.57 18.67 -10.18
C GLY A 220 -23.85 19.90 -9.62
N ASN A 221 -24.60 20.99 -9.36
CA ASN A 221 -24.03 22.28 -8.96
C ASN A 221 -23.94 22.51 -7.44
N LYS A 222 -24.49 21.60 -6.62
CA LYS A 222 -24.47 21.77 -5.16
C LYS A 222 -23.14 21.28 -4.59
N VAL A 223 -22.42 22.20 -3.96
CA VAL A 223 -21.23 21.89 -3.19
C VAL A 223 -21.64 21.65 -1.74
N PRO A 224 -21.32 20.50 -1.13
CA PRO A 224 -21.54 20.30 0.30
C PRO A 224 -20.79 21.34 1.13
N LYS A 225 -21.44 21.88 2.17
CA LYS A 225 -20.86 22.94 3.02
C LYS A 225 -19.50 22.60 3.62
N TYR A 226 -19.24 21.32 3.87
CA TYR A 226 -17.99 20.86 4.46
C TYR A 226 -16.81 20.84 3.48
N LYS A 227 -17.04 20.90 2.16
CA LYS A 227 -15.98 20.64 1.16
C LYS A 227 -14.83 21.64 1.19
N THR A 228 -15.07 22.91 1.47
CA THR A 228 -14.00 23.92 1.60
C THR A 228 -13.08 23.60 2.79
N GLY A 229 -13.67 23.31 3.95
CA GLY A 229 -12.90 22.87 5.12
C GLY A 229 -12.25 21.49 4.95
N TYR A 230 -12.85 20.62 4.16
CA TYR A 230 -12.25 19.34 3.78
C TYR A 230 -10.99 19.56 2.91
N TYR A 231 -11.01 20.49 1.96
CA TYR A 231 -9.82 20.87 1.18
C TYR A 231 -8.72 21.47 2.06
N GLN A 232 -9.11 22.28 3.05
CA GLN A 232 -8.19 22.75 4.07
C GLN A 232 -7.52 21.60 4.83
N ASN A 233 -8.30 20.59 5.20
CA ASN A 233 -7.78 19.39 5.87
C ASN A 233 -6.87 18.54 4.93
N ILE A 234 -7.14 18.47 3.63
CA ILE A 234 -6.23 17.81 2.65
C ILE A 234 -4.88 18.52 2.62
N ARG A 235 -4.88 19.85 2.55
CA ARG A 235 -3.63 20.63 2.57
C ARG A 235 -2.84 20.39 3.86
N GLU A 236 -3.53 20.34 4.99
CA GLU A 236 -2.91 20.01 6.28
C GLU A 236 -2.29 18.61 6.30
N ASP A 237 -2.99 17.62 5.75
CA ASP A 237 -2.47 16.26 5.61
C ASP A 237 -1.24 16.23 4.71
N ASN A 238 -1.31 16.93 3.57
CA ASN A 238 -0.20 17.00 2.62
C ASN A 238 1.06 17.67 3.24
N SER A 239 0.89 18.65 4.13
CA SER A 239 2.00 19.23 4.90
C SER A 239 2.64 18.20 5.83
N GLN A 240 1.85 17.39 6.53
CA GLN A 240 2.37 16.31 7.38
C GLN A 240 3.10 15.23 6.57
N ILE A 241 2.63 14.92 5.35
CA ILE A 241 3.33 14.01 4.45
C ILE A 241 4.69 14.57 4.05
N ASP A 242 4.75 15.86 3.71
CA ASP A 242 6.01 16.52 3.34
C ASP A 242 7.02 16.49 4.50
N ASP A 243 6.57 16.78 5.73
CA ASP A 243 7.39 16.64 6.93
C ASP A 243 7.98 15.23 7.08
N ILE A 244 7.15 14.18 6.84
CA ILE A 244 7.62 12.78 6.93
C ILE A 244 8.63 12.46 5.82
N LEU A 245 8.40 12.91 4.59
CA LEU A 245 9.34 12.71 3.49
C LEU A 245 10.69 13.36 3.77
N ASN A 246 10.66 14.58 4.33
CA ASN A 246 11.87 15.30 4.73
C ASN A 246 12.64 14.57 5.87
N ILE A 247 11.91 13.95 6.81
CA ILE A 247 12.52 13.13 7.88
C ILE A 247 13.14 11.85 7.31
N VAL A 248 12.48 11.19 6.38
CA VAL A 248 13.02 10.00 5.70
C VAL A 248 14.31 10.33 4.95
N ASP A 249 14.34 11.45 4.25
CA ASP A 249 15.55 11.95 3.56
C ASP A 249 16.65 12.33 4.57
N LYS A 250 16.33 13.06 5.64
CA LYS A 250 17.23 13.46 6.72
C LYS A 250 17.99 12.28 7.33
N HIS A 251 17.32 11.15 7.49
CA HIS A 251 17.92 9.92 8.06
C HIS A 251 18.50 8.97 7.01
N ASN A 252 18.61 9.38 5.73
CA ASN A 252 19.14 8.59 4.62
C ASN A 252 18.38 7.26 4.40
N LEU A 253 17.08 7.22 4.70
CA LEU A 253 16.27 6.01 4.62
C LEU A 253 15.61 5.79 3.24
N LYS A 254 15.58 6.81 2.38
CA LYS A 254 14.90 6.80 1.08
C LYS A 254 15.31 5.61 0.22
N ASN A 255 16.59 5.34 0.09
CA ASN A 255 17.13 4.32 -0.82
C ASN A 255 16.89 2.88 -0.34
N ASN A 256 16.60 2.68 0.94
CA ASN A 256 16.29 1.36 1.53
C ASN A 256 14.89 1.31 2.12
N SER A 257 13.95 2.11 1.62
CA SER A 257 12.56 2.10 2.08
C SER A 257 11.58 2.07 0.92
N LEU A 258 10.54 1.24 1.05
CA LEU A 258 9.35 1.35 0.25
C LEU A 258 8.38 2.29 0.95
N PHE A 259 8.15 3.47 0.36
CA PHE A 259 7.13 4.40 0.84
C PHE A 259 5.82 4.17 0.09
N VAL A 260 4.73 3.93 0.82
CA VAL A 260 3.39 3.74 0.25
C VAL A 260 2.46 4.79 0.83
N TYR A 261 1.76 5.51 -0.03
CA TYR A 261 0.66 6.38 0.32
C TYR A 261 -0.67 5.78 -0.10
N ALA A 262 -1.64 5.73 0.81
CA ALA A 262 -3.00 5.32 0.52
C ALA A 262 -4.01 6.09 1.38
N ALA A 263 -5.29 6.06 1.00
CA ALA A 263 -6.39 6.37 1.91
C ALA A 263 -7.18 5.11 2.25
N ASP A 264 -7.85 5.13 3.40
CA ASP A 264 -8.69 4.00 3.79
C ASP A 264 -9.95 3.90 2.91
N HIS A 265 -10.62 5.00 2.62
CA HIS A 265 -11.75 5.09 1.67
C HIS A 265 -12.07 6.56 1.34
N GLY A 266 -12.95 6.78 0.35
CA GLY A 266 -13.44 8.10 0.01
C GLY A 266 -14.58 8.59 0.91
N ILE A 267 -14.59 9.90 1.23
CA ILE A 267 -15.65 10.53 2.04
C ILE A 267 -16.97 10.65 1.28
N SER A 268 -16.92 10.97 -0.02
CA SER A 268 -18.13 11.23 -0.83
C SER A 268 -18.98 9.97 -1.06
N GLY A 269 -18.41 8.80 -0.87
CA GLY A 269 -19.11 7.51 -0.98
C GLY A 269 -19.11 6.69 0.31
N LYS A 270 -18.77 7.31 1.45
CA LYS A 270 -18.71 6.65 2.76
C LYS A 270 -20.02 5.93 3.06
N TRP A 271 -19.94 4.71 3.59
CA TRP A 271 -21.04 3.77 3.84
C TRP A 271 -21.69 3.18 2.58
N GLY A 272 -21.28 3.61 1.38
CA GLY A 272 -21.85 3.16 0.12
C GLY A 272 -21.01 2.10 -0.60
N LEU A 273 -21.53 1.70 -1.77
CA LEU A 273 -20.87 0.78 -2.70
C LEU A 273 -20.42 1.47 -4.00
N SER A 274 -20.45 2.81 -4.02
CA SER A 274 -20.02 3.60 -5.18
C SER A 274 -18.50 3.67 -5.29
N GLU A 275 -17.99 3.94 -6.48
CA GLU A 275 -16.56 4.21 -6.70
C GLU A 275 -16.05 5.38 -5.84
N GLN A 276 -16.90 6.37 -5.54
CA GLN A 276 -16.53 7.51 -4.70
C GLN A 276 -16.11 7.10 -3.28
N GLY A 277 -16.65 5.99 -2.77
CA GLY A 277 -16.27 5.45 -1.47
C GLY A 277 -15.22 4.36 -1.56
N LEU A 278 -15.36 3.45 -2.51
CA LEU A 278 -14.52 2.25 -2.59
C LEU A 278 -13.18 2.48 -3.30
N LYS A 279 -13.11 3.43 -4.24
CA LYS A 279 -11.90 3.71 -5.01
C LYS A 279 -11.04 4.75 -4.29
N ALA A 280 -9.97 4.28 -3.69
CA ALA A 280 -9.05 5.09 -2.91
C ALA A 280 -7.78 5.46 -3.71
N PRO A 281 -7.09 6.58 -3.36
CA PRO A 281 -5.75 6.84 -3.88
C PRO A 281 -4.77 5.79 -3.38
N PHE A 282 -3.79 5.44 -4.23
CA PHE A 282 -2.69 4.55 -3.90
C PHE A 282 -1.47 4.88 -4.78
N VAL A 283 -0.39 5.24 -4.10
CA VAL A 283 0.89 5.64 -4.72
C VAL A 283 2.04 4.90 -4.05
#